data_fd48042bbd90ffdc364a897c9b9dc5e6
#
_entry.id   fd48042bbd90ffdc364a897c9b9dc5e6
#
_cell.length_a   1.000
_cell.length_b   1.000
_cell.length_c   1.000
_cell.angle_alpha   90.00
_cell.angle_beta   90.00
_cell.angle_gamma   90.00
#
_symmetry.space_group_name_H-M   'P 1'
#
loop_
_entity.id
_entity.type
_entity.pdbx_description
1 polymer ?
#
loop_
_entity_poly.entity_id
_entity_poly.type
_entity_poly.pdbx_seq_one_letter_code
_entity_poly.pdbx_strand_id
1 'polypeptide(L)'
;MWTHEMFGVEKPVIALLHLDALPGDPGFCGSMDTVLDHARQDLAALQNGGVDGILFANEFSLPYQPVADIAVISAMAYIIGNLKEQLRLPFGVNVVKNPIATIDLAAATGAKFGRSCFSGAYMGEYGLYTSNSGEAIRHRKALDLSLIHI
;
A
#
# COMPACT_ATOMS: atom_id res chain seq x y z
N MET A 1 -3.57 22.86 6.73
CA MET A 1 -3.27 21.54 7.36
C MET A 1 -3.11 20.55 6.22
N TRP A 2 -2.08 19.71 6.24
CA TRP A 2 -1.77 18.78 5.11
C TRP A 2 -2.94 17.89 4.68
N THR A 3 -3.82 17.50 5.62
CA THR A 3 -5.03 16.73 5.31
C THR A 3 -5.95 17.48 4.36
N HIS A 4 -6.19 18.77 4.62
CA HIS A 4 -7.01 19.61 3.74
C HIS A 4 -6.35 19.81 2.37
N GLU A 5 -5.03 19.97 2.31
CA GLU A 5 -4.29 20.13 1.05
C GLU A 5 -4.36 18.88 0.17
N MET A 6 -4.33 17.69 0.80
CA MET A 6 -4.34 16.41 0.07
C MET A 6 -5.75 15.90 -0.24
N PHE A 7 -6.67 15.99 0.72
CA PHE A 7 -7.98 15.34 0.64
C PHE A 7 -9.16 16.33 0.49
N GLY A 8 -8.91 17.62 0.60
CA GLY A 8 -9.95 18.67 0.57
C GLY A 8 -10.76 18.79 1.86
N VAL A 9 -10.48 17.96 2.87
CA VAL A 9 -11.18 17.93 4.17
C VAL A 9 -10.18 17.88 5.32
N GLU A 10 -10.60 18.34 6.51
CA GLU A 10 -9.71 18.34 7.68
C GLU A 10 -9.58 16.96 8.33
N LYS A 11 -10.63 16.14 8.26
CA LYS A 11 -10.71 14.81 8.87
C LYS A 11 -11.07 13.77 7.81
N PRO A 12 -10.12 13.39 6.94
CA PRO A 12 -10.40 12.46 5.85
C PRO A 12 -10.69 11.04 6.34
N VAL A 13 -11.64 10.40 5.69
CA VAL A 13 -11.86 8.96 5.78
C VAL A 13 -11.03 8.29 4.71
N ILE A 14 -9.99 7.57 5.12
CA ILE A 14 -9.13 6.79 4.22
C ILE A 14 -9.56 5.33 4.32
N ALA A 15 -10.08 4.79 3.22
CA ALA A 15 -10.49 3.40 3.16
C ALA A 15 -9.34 2.49 2.74
N LEU A 16 -9.31 1.29 3.32
CA LEU A 16 -8.34 0.26 2.99
C LEU A 16 -8.87 -0.61 1.85
N LEU A 17 -8.16 -0.65 0.74
CA LEU A 17 -8.37 -1.62 -0.32
C LEU A 17 -7.38 -2.77 -0.10
N HIS A 18 -7.85 -3.83 0.51
CA HIS A 18 -7.06 -5.02 0.79
C HIS A 18 -7.03 -5.92 -0.44
N LEU A 19 -5.86 -6.08 -1.02
CA LEU A 19 -5.68 -6.97 -2.16
C LEU A 19 -5.76 -8.43 -1.71
N ASP A 20 -6.37 -9.27 -2.52
CA ASP A 20 -6.29 -10.73 -2.36
C ASP A 20 -4.82 -11.19 -2.33
N ALA A 21 -4.59 -12.43 -1.90
CA ALA A 21 -3.28 -13.04 -1.94
C ALA A 21 -2.68 -12.96 -3.36
N LEU A 22 -1.41 -12.58 -3.45
CA LEU A 22 -0.71 -12.25 -4.68
C LEU A 22 0.21 -13.39 -5.12
N PRO A 23 0.76 -13.38 -6.36
CA PRO A 23 1.73 -14.37 -6.79
C PRO A 23 2.91 -14.48 -5.82
N GLY A 24 3.21 -15.69 -5.37
CA GLY A 24 4.19 -15.99 -4.31
C GLY A 24 3.56 -16.24 -2.94
N ASP A 25 2.35 -15.75 -2.69
CA ASP A 25 1.64 -16.01 -1.44
C ASP A 25 1.00 -17.41 -1.46
N PRO A 26 1.00 -18.13 -0.33
CA PRO A 26 0.35 -19.46 -0.24
C PRO A 26 -1.14 -19.48 -0.60
N GLY A 27 -1.83 -18.38 -0.36
CA GLY A 27 -3.26 -18.23 -0.65
C GLY A 27 -3.59 -17.73 -2.06
N PHE A 28 -2.60 -17.55 -2.94
CA PHE A 28 -2.85 -17.05 -4.29
C PHE A 28 -3.76 -17.99 -5.10
N CYS A 29 -4.82 -17.42 -5.66
CA CYS A 29 -5.84 -18.19 -6.42
C CYS A 29 -5.38 -18.68 -7.81
N GLY A 30 -4.16 -18.34 -8.23
CA GLY A 30 -3.60 -18.70 -9.54
C GLY A 30 -3.99 -17.78 -10.70
N SER A 31 -4.77 -16.72 -10.46
CA SER A 31 -5.24 -15.80 -11.51
C SER A 31 -5.11 -14.34 -11.09
N MET A 32 -4.23 -13.61 -11.76
CA MET A 32 -4.12 -12.16 -11.58
C MET A 32 -5.34 -11.40 -12.10
N ASP A 33 -6.04 -11.93 -13.11
CA ASP A 33 -7.27 -11.31 -13.62
C ASP A 33 -8.36 -11.31 -12.54
N THR A 34 -8.50 -12.42 -11.79
CA THR A 34 -9.43 -12.51 -10.67
C THR A 34 -9.09 -11.51 -9.58
N VAL A 35 -7.82 -11.42 -9.17
CA VAL A 35 -7.36 -10.45 -8.17
C VAL A 35 -7.63 -9.01 -8.62
N LEU A 36 -7.34 -8.70 -9.89
CA LEU A 36 -7.58 -7.38 -10.46
C LEU A 36 -9.07 -7.03 -10.53
N ASP A 37 -9.92 -7.99 -10.87
CA ASP A 37 -11.37 -7.77 -10.93
C ASP A 37 -11.96 -7.52 -9.54
N HIS A 38 -11.53 -8.26 -8.51
CA HIS A 38 -11.92 -7.97 -7.12
C HIS A 38 -11.46 -6.58 -6.68
N ALA A 39 -10.20 -6.24 -6.93
CA ALA A 39 -9.67 -4.92 -6.59
C ALA A 39 -10.42 -3.77 -7.31
N ARG A 40 -10.87 -4.00 -8.55
CA ARG A 40 -11.70 -3.04 -9.32
C ARG A 40 -13.08 -2.84 -8.70
N GLN A 41 -13.72 -3.94 -8.27
CA GLN A 41 -15.02 -3.90 -7.61
C GLN A 41 -14.93 -3.16 -6.27
N ASP A 42 -13.92 -3.49 -5.47
CA ASP A 42 -13.68 -2.84 -4.18
C ASP A 42 -13.39 -1.34 -4.34
N LEU A 43 -12.53 -0.97 -5.30
CA LEU A 43 -12.26 0.43 -5.59
C LEU A 43 -13.54 1.21 -5.93
N ALA A 44 -14.39 0.63 -6.80
CA ALA A 44 -15.64 1.25 -7.18
C ALA A 44 -16.60 1.41 -5.98
N ALA A 45 -16.71 0.36 -5.15
CA ALA A 45 -17.56 0.38 -3.96
C ALA A 45 -17.09 1.43 -2.94
N LEU A 46 -15.79 1.49 -2.65
CA LEU A 46 -15.21 2.44 -1.71
C LEU A 46 -15.40 3.89 -2.18
N GLN A 47 -15.10 4.19 -3.44
CA GLN A 47 -15.28 5.52 -4.01
C GLN A 47 -16.76 5.96 -4.03
N ASN A 48 -17.68 5.03 -4.33
CA ASN A 48 -19.12 5.31 -4.32
C ASN A 48 -19.66 5.46 -2.88
N GLY A 49 -18.96 4.86 -1.89
CA GLY A 49 -19.26 5.03 -0.47
C GLY A 49 -18.90 6.40 0.10
N GLY A 50 -18.23 7.26 -0.69
CA GLY A 50 -17.93 8.65 -0.30
C GLY A 50 -16.72 8.80 0.62
N VAL A 51 -15.73 7.92 0.52
CA VAL A 51 -14.44 8.07 1.23
C VAL A 51 -13.58 9.16 0.59
N ASP A 52 -12.63 9.71 1.33
CA ASP A 52 -11.77 10.81 0.89
C ASP A 52 -10.43 10.34 0.32
N GLY A 53 -10.02 9.12 0.62
CA GLY A 53 -8.78 8.52 0.13
C GLY A 53 -8.80 7.01 0.14
N ILE A 54 -7.89 6.39 -0.62
CA ILE A 54 -7.74 4.94 -0.73
C ILE A 54 -6.33 4.54 -0.31
N LEU A 55 -6.21 3.46 0.47
CA LEU A 55 -4.92 2.84 0.80
C LEU A 55 -4.89 1.40 0.28
N PHE A 56 -4.08 1.14 -0.73
CA PHE A 56 -3.82 -0.23 -1.21
C PHE A 56 -2.89 -0.97 -0.26
N ALA A 57 -3.27 -2.17 0.14
CA ALA A 57 -2.48 -3.00 1.04
C ALA A 57 -2.53 -4.48 0.64
N ASN A 58 -1.39 -5.17 0.76
CA ASN A 58 -1.29 -6.62 0.56
C ASN A 58 -1.67 -7.39 1.84
N GLU A 59 -2.83 -7.11 2.41
CA GLU A 59 -3.26 -7.65 3.71
C GLU A 59 -3.36 -9.19 3.70
N PHE A 60 -3.72 -9.80 2.57
CA PHE A 60 -3.86 -11.25 2.44
C PHE A 60 -2.59 -11.96 1.97
N SER A 61 -1.44 -11.28 1.91
CA SER A 61 -0.10 -11.89 1.71
C SER A 61 0.37 -12.61 2.98
N LEU A 62 -0.40 -13.60 3.42
CA LEU A 62 -0.13 -14.35 4.66
C LEU A 62 0.62 -15.66 4.37
N PRO A 63 1.60 -16.04 5.26
CA PRO A 63 2.17 -15.31 6.39
C PRO A 63 3.08 -14.17 5.94
N TYR A 64 3.07 -13.04 6.66
CA TYR A 64 3.90 -11.89 6.29
C TYR A 64 5.39 -12.20 6.39
N GLN A 65 6.13 -11.78 5.38
CA GLN A 65 7.57 -11.94 5.27
C GLN A 65 8.33 -10.73 5.88
N PRO A 66 9.52 -10.94 6.46
CA PRO A 66 10.39 -9.84 6.90
C PRO A 66 10.82 -8.93 5.75
N VAL A 67 10.97 -9.50 4.55
CA VAL A 67 11.25 -8.79 3.29
C VAL A 67 10.20 -9.22 2.30
N ALA A 68 9.51 -8.26 1.68
CA ALA A 68 8.48 -8.57 0.69
C ALA A 68 9.09 -9.17 -0.57
N ASP A 69 8.45 -10.22 -1.10
CA ASP A 69 8.85 -10.82 -2.36
C ASP A 69 8.68 -9.85 -3.53
N ILE A 70 9.62 -9.89 -4.47
CA ILE A 70 9.57 -9.08 -5.69
C ILE A 70 8.26 -9.35 -6.46
N ALA A 71 7.78 -10.60 -6.48
CA ALA A 71 6.54 -10.98 -7.12
C ALA A 71 5.33 -10.23 -6.53
N VAL A 72 5.26 -10.12 -5.20
CA VAL A 72 4.20 -9.39 -4.48
C VAL A 72 4.24 -7.90 -4.83
N ILE A 73 5.41 -7.26 -4.75
CA ILE A 73 5.57 -5.83 -5.05
C ILE A 73 5.21 -5.55 -6.52
N SER A 74 5.67 -6.40 -7.45
CA SER A 74 5.38 -6.28 -8.87
C SER A 74 3.88 -6.43 -9.17
N ALA A 75 3.22 -7.39 -8.51
CA ALA A 75 1.77 -7.58 -8.63
C ALA A 75 0.99 -6.37 -8.11
N MET A 76 1.38 -5.80 -6.97
CA MET A 76 0.77 -4.57 -6.45
C MET A 76 0.92 -3.41 -7.43
N ALA A 77 2.12 -3.20 -7.98
CA ALA A 77 2.36 -2.15 -8.98
C ALA A 77 1.51 -2.36 -10.25
N TYR A 78 1.40 -3.61 -10.71
CA TYR A 78 0.56 -3.98 -11.86
C TYR A 78 -0.92 -3.67 -11.60
N ILE A 79 -1.46 -4.06 -10.45
CA ILE A 79 -2.86 -3.81 -10.08
C ILE A 79 -3.14 -2.31 -10.00
N ILE A 80 -2.31 -1.55 -9.29
CA ILE A 80 -2.48 -0.10 -9.13
C ILE A 80 -2.39 0.60 -10.51
N GLY A 81 -1.45 0.19 -11.36
CA GLY A 81 -1.30 0.71 -12.71
C GLY A 81 -2.56 0.50 -13.56
N ASN A 82 -3.17 -0.69 -13.49
CA ASN A 82 -4.41 -1.01 -14.21
C ASN A 82 -5.65 -0.25 -13.68
N LEU A 83 -5.64 0.12 -12.41
CA LEU A 83 -6.75 0.85 -11.78
C LEU A 83 -6.58 2.38 -11.86
N LYS A 84 -5.43 2.87 -12.32
CA LYS A 84 -5.07 4.28 -12.22
C LYS A 84 -6.05 5.23 -12.89
N GLU A 85 -6.60 4.87 -14.03
CA GLU A 85 -7.61 5.68 -14.75
C GLU A 85 -8.96 5.73 -14.03
N GLN A 86 -9.23 4.76 -13.16
CA GLN A 86 -10.45 4.67 -12.37
C GLN A 86 -10.30 5.34 -10.99
N LEU A 87 -9.07 5.63 -10.56
CA LEU A 87 -8.75 6.30 -9.30
C LEU A 87 -9.10 7.79 -9.39
N ARG A 88 -10.14 8.20 -8.65
CA ARG A 88 -10.61 9.59 -8.58
C ARG A 88 -10.13 10.32 -7.34
N LEU A 89 -9.62 9.59 -6.36
CA LEU A 89 -9.23 10.08 -5.04
C LEU A 89 -7.71 9.99 -4.84
N PRO A 90 -7.13 10.78 -3.95
CA PRO A 90 -5.77 10.58 -3.50
C PRO A 90 -5.60 9.17 -2.95
N PHE A 91 -4.50 8.52 -3.29
CA PHE A 91 -4.24 7.16 -2.82
C PHE A 91 -2.85 7.02 -2.20
N GLY A 92 -2.77 6.08 -1.30
CA GLY A 92 -1.56 5.63 -0.65
C GLY A 92 -1.33 4.13 -0.85
N VAL A 93 -0.18 3.66 -0.37
CA VAL A 93 0.22 2.26 -0.44
C VAL A 93 0.78 1.77 0.90
N ASN A 94 0.61 0.48 1.14
CA ASN A 94 1.18 -0.23 2.27
C ASN A 94 1.63 -1.63 1.82
N VAL A 95 2.92 -1.85 1.75
CA VAL A 95 3.48 -3.20 1.71
C VAL A 95 3.68 -3.61 3.17
N VAL A 96 2.84 -4.52 3.64
CA VAL A 96 2.75 -4.87 5.08
C VAL A 96 4.11 -5.29 5.63
N LYS A 97 4.52 -4.70 6.75
CA LYS A 97 5.83 -4.89 7.41
C LYS A 97 7.06 -4.45 6.60
N ASN A 98 6.90 -3.86 5.42
CA ASN A 98 8.03 -3.52 4.54
C ASN A 98 8.06 -2.02 4.20
N PRO A 99 8.65 -1.17 5.07
CA PRO A 99 8.72 0.28 4.84
C PRO A 99 9.43 0.68 3.55
N ILE A 100 10.54 0.01 3.24
CA ILE A 100 11.32 0.28 2.02
C ILE A 100 10.50 -0.06 0.78
N ALA A 101 9.91 -1.26 0.71
CA ALA A 101 9.04 -1.65 -0.39
C ALA A 101 7.81 -0.74 -0.53
N THR A 102 7.27 -0.23 0.59
CA THR A 102 6.19 0.77 0.56
C THR A 102 6.63 2.06 -0.14
N ILE A 103 7.85 2.53 0.14
CA ILE A 103 8.42 3.72 -0.49
C ILE A 103 8.68 3.48 -1.98
N ASP A 104 9.25 2.31 -2.35
CA ASP A 104 9.50 1.94 -3.75
C ASP A 104 8.20 1.85 -4.55
N LEU A 105 7.18 1.21 -3.99
CA LEU A 105 5.88 1.10 -4.62
C LEU A 105 5.20 2.47 -4.79
N ALA A 106 5.35 3.36 -3.80
CA ALA A 106 4.85 4.72 -3.90
C ALA A 106 5.54 5.50 -5.03
N ALA A 107 6.87 5.37 -5.15
CA ALA A 107 7.64 5.97 -6.23
C ALA A 107 7.16 5.51 -7.61
N ALA A 108 6.98 4.19 -7.76
CA ALA A 108 6.58 3.58 -9.03
C ALA A 108 5.14 3.94 -9.44
N THR A 109 4.22 4.09 -8.47
CA THR A 109 2.78 4.27 -8.73
C THR A 109 2.31 5.72 -8.65
N GLY A 110 3.09 6.59 -8.02
CA GLY A 110 2.71 7.98 -7.76
C GLY A 110 1.75 8.15 -6.58
N ALA A 111 1.75 7.19 -5.65
CA ALA A 111 1.02 7.30 -4.40
C ALA A 111 1.44 8.55 -3.61
N LYS A 112 0.49 9.16 -2.90
CA LYS A 112 0.70 10.43 -2.19
C LYS A 112 1.10 10.23 -0.73
N PHE A 113 0.81 9.08 -0.16
CA PHE A 113 1.17 8.72 1.21
C PHE A 113 1.47 7.24 1.32
N GLY A 114 2.18 6.86 2.39
CA GLY A 114 2.49 5.48 2.72
C GLY A 114 2.20 5.19 4.18
N ARG A 115 1.63 4.03 4.46
CA ARG A 115 1.49 3.49 5.81
C ARG A 115 2.44 2.31 5.98
N SER A 116 3.19 2.30 7.07
CA SER A 116 3.97 1.13 7.49
C SER A 116 4.43 1.30 8.94
N CYS A 117 4.99 0.25 9.53
CA CYS A 117 5.71 0.34 10.81
C CYS A 117 7.11 0.94 10.54
N PHE A 118 7.20 2.27 10.42
CA PHE A 118 8.46 2.97 10.12
C PHE A 118 9.43 3.04 11.29
N SER A 119 8.99 2.76 12.52
CA SER A 119 9.81 2.78 13.71
C SER A 119 9.37 1.71 14.71
N GLY A 120 10.26 1.31 15.61
CA GLY A 120 9.97 0.39 16.71
C GLY A 120 10.37 -1.06 16.45
N ALA A 121 10.11 -1.88 17.47
CA ALA A 121 10.28 -3.32 17.42
C ALA A 121 8.98 -3.99 17.91
N TYR A 122 8.54 -5.00 17.21
CA TYR A 122 7.28 -5.67 17.45
C TYR A 122 7.48 -7.18 17.47
N MET A 123 6.80 -7.86 18.38
CA MET A 123 6.77 -9.32 18.45
C MET A 123 5.35 -9.80 18.16
N GLY A 124 5.20 -10.73 17.23
CA GLY A 124 3.93 -11.30 16.85
C GLY A 124 4.06 -12.76 16.42
N GLU A 125 2.99 -13.35 15.94
CA GLU A 125 2.95 -14.75 15.50
C GLU A 125 3.93 -15.06 14.36
N TYR A 126 4.31 -14.04 13.57
CA TYR A 126 5.30 -14.15 12.49
C TYR A 126 6.72 -13.73 12.93
N GLY A 127 7.00 -13.76 14.23
CA GLY A 127 8.31 -13.48 14.81
C GLY A 127 8.57 -12.02 15.15
N LEU A 128 9.85 -11.71 15.36
CA LEU A 128 10.30 -10.35 15.67
C LEU A 128 10.38 -9.52 14.38
N TYR A 129 9.77 -8.34 14.43
CA TYR A 129 9.88 -7.32 13.41
C TYR A 129 10.53 -6.06 13.99
N THR A 130 11.57 -5.57 13.33
CA THR A 130 12.22 -4.30 13.66
C THR A 130 12.27 -3.43 12.42
N SER A 131 12.02 -2.13 12.59
CA SER A 131 12.14 -1.18 11.50
C SER A 131 13.28 -0.19 11.75
N ASN A 132 13.89 0.26 10.66
CA ASN A 132 14.92 1.28 10.66
C ASN A 132 14.39 2.57 10.00
N SER A 133 13.85 3.47 10.82
CA SER A 133 13.34 4.75 10.32
C SER A 133 14.41 5.60 9.62
N GLY A 134 15.66 5.53 10.08
CA GLY A 134 16.77 6.25 9.45
C GLY A 134 17.05 5.77 8.03
N GLU A 135 16.96 4.47 7.78
CA GLU A 135 17.09 3.88 6.45
C GLU A 135 15.92 4.31 5.56
N ALA A 136 14.69 4.18 6.04
CA ALA A 136 13.50 4.57 5.31
C ALA A 136 13.51 6.05 4.88
N ILE A 137 13.91 6.96 5.78
CA ILE A 137 14.01 8.40 5.48
C ILE A 137 15.06 8.67 4.41
N ARG A 138 16.24 8.04 4.49
CA ARG A 138 17.31 8.19 3.50
C ARG A 138 16.89 7.62 2.14
N HIS A 139 16.26 6.46 2.12
CA HIS A 139 15.76 5.83 0.91
C HIS A 139 14.70 6.71 0.22
N ARG A 140 13.73 7.21 0.97
CA ARG A 140 12.74 8.16 0.48
C ARG A 140 13.40 9.40 -0.15
N LYS A 141 14.42 9.96 0.53
CA LYS A 141 15.13 11.14 0.03
C LYS A 141 15.92 10.84 -1.26
N ALA A 142 16.52 9.65 -1.35
CA ALA A 142 17.23 9.22 -2.55
C ALA A 142 16.33 9.10 -3.79
N LEU A 143 15.04 8.79 -3.57
CA LEU A 143 14.01 8.74 -4.63
C LEU A 143 13.31 10.10 -4.86
N ASP A 144 13.75 11.16 -4.20
CA ASP A 144 13.19 12.52 -4.24
C ASP A 144 11.65 12.55 -3.96
N LEU A 145 11.20 11.71 -3.05
CA LEU A 145 9.79 11.63 -2.71
C LEU A 145 9.44 12.57 -1.55
N SER A 146 8.38 13.36 -1.76
CA SER A 146 7.69 14.12 -0.71
C SER A 146 6.43 13.38 -0.29
N LEU A 147 6.62 12.22 0.38
CA LEU A 147 5.52 11.42 0.90
C LEU A 147 5.17 11.82 2.32
N ILE A 148 3.89 11.77 2.63
CA ILE A 148 3.39 11.79 4.00
C ILE A 148 3.34 10.35 4.49
N HIS A 149 3.97 10.10 5.65
CA HIS A 149 3.94 8.81 6.33
C HIS A 149 2.83 8.84 7.39
N ILE A 150 1.99 7.83 7.38
CA ILE A 150 0.92 7.62 8.35
C ILE A 150 1.24 6.37 9.17
#